data_9d2b1c78e91d5232d3ee9cef90318aea
#
_entry.id   9d2b1c78e91d5232d3ee9cef90318aea
#
_cell.length_a   1.000
_cell.length_b   1.000
_cell.length_c   1.000
_cell.angle_alpha   90.00
_cell.angle_beta   90.00
_cell.angle_gamma   90.00
#
_symmetry.space_group_name_H-M   'P 1'
#
loop_
_entity.id
_entity.type
_entity.pdbx_description
1 polymer ?
#
loop_
_entity_poly.entity_id
_entity_poly.type
_entity_poly.pdbx_seq_one_letter_code
_entity_poly.pdbx_strand_id
1 'polypeptide(L)'
;TLVAVSAVRDCFGWISVGDSRLYILRQETLVRATTDHNYMMHLDLQRSAGKISEDTYARESKSGDALISFIGMGGLLMEDISDKPFRLLPGDVLLLCSDGLYRTVTDQELQILLFHSQNIQDAAEQICTLIQQRMDPEQDNVTFILIEKK
;
A
#
# COMPACT_ATOMS: atom_id res chain seq x y z
N THR A 1 -12.29 1.13 -2.37
CA THR A 1 -11.14 0.22 -2.51
C THR A 1 -11.25 -0.95 -1.55
N LEU A 2 -10.44 -1.99 -1.75
CA LEU A 2 -10.37 -3.16 -0.88
C LEU A 2 -8.92 -3.64 -0.83
N VAL A 3 -8.42 -3.92 0.36
CA VAL A 3 -7.25 -4.78 0.57
C VAL A 3 -7.61 -5.78 1.67
N ALA A 4 -7.39 -7.06 1.41
CA ALA A 4 -7.72 -8.13 2.35
C ALA A 4 -6.62 -9.18 2.37
N VAL A 5 -6.39 -9.74 3.55
CA VAL A 5 -5.46 -10.85 3.79
C VAL A 5 -6.21 -12.00 4.43
N SER A 6 -6.01 -13.19 3.92
CA SER A 6 -6.45 -14.44 4.54
C SER A 6 -5.23 -15.23 5.02
N ALA A 7 -5.18 -15.54 6.30
CA ALA A 7 -4.09 -16.29 6.90
C ALA A 7 -4.59 -17.66 7.40
N VAL A 8 -3.88 -18.71 7.03
CA VAL A 8 -4.13 -20.08 7.50
C VAL A 8 -2.81 -20.68 7.97
N ARG A 9 -2.69 -20.91 9.27
CA ARG A 9 -1.44 -21.35 9.91
C ARG A 9 -0.31 -20.34 9.65
N ASP A 10 0.74 -20.75 8.93
CA ASP A 10 1.90 -19.91 8.61
C ASP A 10 1.86 -19.35 7.19
N CYS A 11 0.78 -19.60 6.46
CA CYS A 11 0.62 -19.12 5.10
C CYS A 11 -0.46 -18.05 5.01
N PHE A 12 -0.25 -17.05 4.17
CA PHE A 12 -1.26 -16.07 3.84
C PHE A 12 -1.34 -15.82 2.33
N GLY A 13 -2.51 -15.38 1.93
CA GLY A 13 -2.76 -14.84 0.60
C GLY A 13 -3.49 -13.51 0.72
N TRP A 14 -3.48 -12.72 -0.34
CA TRP A 14 -4.16 -11.43 -0.36
C TRP A 14 -4.93 -11.19 -1.65
N ILE A 15 -5.86 -10.26 -1.56
CA ILE A 15 -6.54 -9.65 -2.69
C ILE A 15 -6.57 -8.13 -2.48
N SER A 16 -6.37 -7.36 -3.55
CA SER A 16 -6.51 -5.91 -3.56
C SER A 16 -7.28 -5.45 -4.79
N VAL A 17 -8.14 -4.44 -4.60
CA VAL A 17 -8.84 -3.69 -5.65
C VAL A 17 -8.84 -2.22 -5.28
N GLY A 18 -8.25 -1.38 -6.13
CA GLY A 18 -8.05 0.03 -5.87
C GLY A 18 -6.62 0.35 -5.49
N ASP A 19 -6.43 1.34 -4.63
CA ASP A 19 -5.14 1.87 -4.22
C ASP A 19 -4.82 1.70 -2.73
N SER A 20 -5.66 1.00 -1.98
CA SER A 20 -5.28 0.54 -0.64
C SER A 20 -4.15 -0.49 -0.74
N ARG A 21 -3.16 -0.38 0.14
CA ARG A 21 -1.91 -1.12 0.00
C ARG A 21 -1.72 -2.20 1.05
N LEU A 22 -1.02 -3.26 0.67
CA LEU A 22 -0.40 -4.24 1.55
C LEU A 22 1.12 -4.11 1.45
N TYR A 23 1.77 -3.95 2.59
CA TYR A 23 3.22 -4.04 2.73
C TYR A 23 3.60 -5.24 3.57
N ILE A 24 4.78 -5.77 3.32
CA ILE A 24 5.39 -6.87 4.06
C ILE A 24 6.76 -6.39 4.53
N LEU A 25 6.96 -6.28 5.85
CA LEU A 25 8.28 -6.13 6.43
C LEU A 25 8.84 -7.51 6.73
N ARG A 26 9.99 -7.81 6.14
CA ARG A 26 10.77 -9.01 6.44
C ARG A 26 12.21 -8.61 6.72
N GLN A 27 12.71 -8.97 7.88
CA GLN A 27 14.00 -8.49 8.37
C GLN A 27 13.98 -6.95 8.41
N GLU A 28 14.84 -6.29 7.65
CA GLU A 28 14.94 -4.83 7.59
C GLU A 28 14.29 -4.22 6.33
N THR A 29 13.64 -5.05 5.51
CA THR A 29 13.14 -4.60 4.19
C THR A 29 11.62 -4.56 4.17
N LEU A 30 11.07 -3.38 3.89
CA LEU A 30 9.64 -3.18 3.62
C LEU A 30 9.39 -3.27 2.11
N VAL A 31 8.49 -4.17 1.72
CA VAL A 31 8.12 -4.37 0.31
C VAL A 31 6.62 -4.16 0.16
N ARG A 32 6.22 -3.33 -0.79
CA ARG A 32 4.82 -3.22 -1.20
C ARG A 32 4.44 -4.46 -2.03
N ALA A 33 3.43 -5.19 -1.57
CA ALA A 33 2.95 -6.41 -2.21
C ALA A 33 1.85 -6.16 -3.24
N THR A 34 1.15 -5.03 -3.14
CA THR A 34 0.03 -4.65 -4.02
C THR A 34 0.44 -3.60 -5.05
N THR A 35 -0.30 -3.55 -6.16
CA THR A 35 -0.22 -2.51 -7.18
C THR A 35 -1.37 -1.51 -6.98
N ASP A 36 -1.12 -0.21 -7.13
CA ASP A 36 -2.19 0.78 -7.07
C ASP A 36 -2.97 0.75 -8.40
N HIS A 37 -4.27 0.49 -8.36
CA HIS A 37 -5.12 0.47 -9.54
C HIS A 37 -5.64 1.88 -9.84
N ASN A 38 -4.73 2.79 -10.14
CA ASN A 38 -5.00 4.19 -10.46
C ASN A 38 -4.48 4.57 -11.86
N TYR A 39 -4.84 5.76 -12.30
CA TYR A 39 -4.46 6.24 -13.63
C TYR A 39 -2.94 6.45 -13.78
N MET A 40 -2.24 6.74 -12.67
CA MET A 40 -0.78 6.88 -12.69
C MET A 40 -0.11 5.58 -13.13
N MET A 41 -0.52 4.43 -12.59
CA MET A 41 -0.03 3.11 -13.01
C MET A 41 -0.24 2.87 -14.51
N HIS A 42 -1.41 3.26 -15.03
CA HIS A 42 -1.68 3.17 -16.47
C HIS A 42 -0.74 4.05 -17.29
N LEU A 43 -0.50 5.29 -16.85
CA LEU A 43 0.44 6.21 -17.50
C LEU A 43 1.88 5.67 -17.47
N ASP A 44 2.33 5.10 -16.37
CA ASP A 44 3.65 4.50 -16.22
C ASP A 44 3.86 3.35 -17.20
N LEU A 45 2.86 2.50 -17.36
CA LEU A 45 2.89 1.41 -18.35
C LEU A 45 2.95 1.95 -19.78
N GLN A 46 2.17 2.97 -20.11
CA GLN A 46 2.18 3.60 -21.43
C GLN A 46 3.53 4.27 -21.74
N ARG A 47 4.08 4.99 -20.77
CA ARG A 47 5.38 5.64 -20.85
C ARG A 47 6.49 4.61 -21.06
N SER A 48 6.53 3.58 -20.23
CA SER A 48 7.54 2.50 -20.30
C SER A 48 7.48 1.76 -21.64
N ALA A 49 6.29 1.65 -22.24
CA ALA A 49 6.08 1.07 -23.57
C ALA A 49 6.36 2.05 -24.73
N GLY A 50 6.75 3.30 -24.43
CA GLY A 50 7.00 4.34 -25.45
C GLY A 50 5.73 4.79 -26.19
N LYS A 51 4.54 4.58 -25.61
CA LYS A 51 3.25 4.88 -26.24
C LYS A 51 2.79 6.32 -26.03
N ILE A 52 3.34 7.01 -25.06
CA ILE A 52 3.08 8.42 -24.77
C ILE A 52 4.39 9.20 -24.63
N SER A 53 4.34 10.49 -24.96
CA SER A 53 5.48 11.41 -24.78
C SER A 53 5.62 11.85 -23.32
N GLU A 54 6.81 12.35 -22.94
CA GLU A 54 7.05 12.95 -21.62
C GLU A 54 6.11 14.12 -21.35
N ASP A 55 5.81 14.96 -22.36
CA ASP A 55 4.87 16.08 -22.23
C ASP A 55 3.44 15.61 -21.95
N THR A 56 3.02 14.52 -22.61
CA THR A 56 1.71 13.91 -22.36
C THR A 56 1.66 13.33 -20.96
N TYR A 57 2.69 12.58 -20.57
CA TYR A 57 2.80 12.03 -19.23
C TYR A 57 2.73 13.12 -18.15
N ALA A 58 3.52 14.19 -18.27
CA ALA A 58 3.53 15.29 -17.31
C ALA A 58 2.18 16.05 -17.21
N ARG A 59 1.46 16.14 -18.34
CA ARG A 59 0.12 16.76 -18.36
C ARG A 59 -0.92 15.89 -17.67
N GLU A 60 -0.94 14.60 -17.97
CA GLU A 60 -1.97 13.67 -17.54
C GLU A 60 -1.73 13.14 -16.11
N SER A 61 -0.48 13.13 -15.64
CA SER A 61 -0.12 12.75 -14.26
C SER A 61 -0.82 13.59 -13.19
N LYS A 62 -1.31 14.79 -13.52
CA LYS A 62 -2.13 15.61 -12.62
C LYS A 62 -3.44 14.94 -12.17
N SER A 63 -3.92 13.97 -12.93
CA SER A 63 -5.09 13.14 -12.63
C SER A 63 -4.70 11.71 -12.25
N GLY A 64 -3.44 11.48 -11.95
CA GLY A 64 -2.87 10.16 -11.72
C GLY A 64 -3.50 9.37 -10.59
N ASP A 65 -4.04 10.06 -9.59
CA ASP A 65 -4.70 9.46 -8.43
C ASP A 65 -6.12 8.91 -8.73
N ALA A 66 -6.68 9.21 -9.91
CA ALA A 66 -8.00 8.72 -10.26
C ALA A 66 -8.00 7.19 -10.33
N LEU A 67 -8.90 6.55 -9.58
CA LEU A 67 -9.03 5.10 -9.57
C LEU A 67 -9.53 4.59 -10.92
N ILE A 68 -8.89 3.54 -11.45
CA ILE A 68 -9.31 2.85 -12.67
C ILE A 68 -9.94 1.49 -12.39
N SER A 69 -9.83 0.98 -11.16
CA SER A 69 -10.54 -0.21 -10.70
C SER A 69 -10.94 -0.05 -9.24
N PHE A 70 -12.22 -0.25 -8.93
CA PHE A 70 -12.77 -0.14 -7.58
C PHE A 70 -14.06 -0.96 -7.44
N ILE A 71 -14.41 -1.31 -6.22
CA ILE A 71 -15.65 -2.07 -5.92
C ILE A 71 -16.87 -1.21 -6.27
N GLY A 72 -17.80 -1.76 -7.04
CA GLY A 72 -19.04 -1.10 -7.43
C GLY A 72 -19.06 -0.48 -8.82
N MET A 73 -17.97 -0.57 -9.60
CA MET A 73 -17.91 -0.03 -10.96
C MET A 73 -18.59 -0.91 -12.03
N GLY A 74 -19.29 -1.99 -11.63
CA GLY A 74 -20.01 -2.89 -12.53
C GLY A 74 -19.20 -4.09 -13.02
N GLY A 75 -17.92 -3.95 -13.24
CA GLY A 75 -16.95 -5.02 -13.56
C GLY A 75 -15.56 -4.53 -13.19
N LEU A 76 -14.75 -5.36 -12.56
CA LEU A 76 -13.39 -5.00 -12.21
C LEU A 76 -12.51 -5.01 -13.48
N LEU A 77 -11.77 -3.94 -13.67
CA LEU A 77 -10.76 -3.85 -14.75
C LEU A 77 -9.44 -4.46 -14.31
N MET A 78 -9.15 -4.39 -13.01
CA MET A 78 -7.92 -4.90 -12.40
C MET A 78 -8.18 -5.36 -10.98
N GLU A 79 -7.51 -6.42 -10.60
CA GLU A 79 -7.40 -6.95 -9.24
C GLU A 79 -5.99 -7.52 -9.02
N ASP A 80 -5.46 -7.38 -7.83
CA ASP A 80 -4.27 -8.10 -7.39
C ASP A 80 -4.69 -9.26 -6.51
N ILE A 81 -4.29 -10.46 -6.90
CA ILE A 81 -4.52 -11.69 -6.12
C ILE A 81 -3.19 -12.41 -6.00
N SER A 82 -2.83 -12.85 -4.81
CA SER A 82 -1.63 -13.67 -4.65
C SER A 82 -1.78 -15.02 -5.34
N ASP A 83 -0.96 -15.31 -6.34
CA ASP A 83 -1.00 -16.55 -7.13
C ASP A 83 -0.78 -17.81 -6.26
N LYS A 84 -0.02 -17.68 -5.20
CA LYS A 84 0.34 -18.75 -4.27
C LYS A 84 0.34 -18.23 -2.83
N PRO A 85 -0.01 -19.11 -1.87
CA PRO A 85 0.16 -18.75 -0.46
C PRO A 85 1.62 -18.39 -0.17
N PHE A 86 1.82 -17.27 0.50
CA PHE A 86 3.11 -16.80 0.95
C PHE A 86 3.32 -17.26 2.41
N ARG A 87 4.51 -17.80 2.71
CA ARG A 87 4.80 -18.23 4.08
C ARG A 87 5.30 -17.06 4.93
N LEU A 88 4.63 -16.80 6.05
CA LEU A 88 5.10 -15.90 7.09
C LEU A 88 6.18 -16.56 7.94
N LEU A 89 7.25 -15.81 8.18
CA LEU A 89 8.32 -16.18 9.10
C LEU A 89 8.14 -15.43 10.42
N PRO A 90 8.63 -15.98 11.56
CA PRO A 90 8.65 -15.21 12.81
C PRO A 90 9.33 -13.88 12.64
N GLY A 91 8.71 -12.80 13.13
CA GLY A 91 9.17 -11.43 12.99
C GLY A 91 8.71 -10.71 11.71
N ASP A 92 8.03 -11.39 10.78
CA ASP A 92 7.39 -10.69 9.66
C ASP A 92 6.24 -9.82 10.16
N VAL A 93 6.12 -8.61 9.58
CA VAL A 93 4.99 -7.70 9.83
C VAL A 93 4.27 -7.42 8.53
N LEU A 94 2.95 -7.56 8.55
CA LEU A 94 2.07 -7.10 7.47
C LEU A 94 1.47 -5.75 7.87
N LEU A 95 1.48 -4.80 6.93
CA LEU A 95 0.79 -3.52 7.07
C LEU A 95 -0.21 -3.38 5.93
N LEU A 96 -1.50 -3.35 6.27
CA LEU A 96 -2.58 -2.97 5.37
C LEU A 96 -2.95 -1.53 5.63
N CYS A 97 -3.13 -0.70 4.61
CA CYS A 97 -3.47 0.70 4.83
C CYS A 97 -4.26 1.33 3.69
N SER A 98 -5.02 2.38 4.04
CA SER A 98 -5.59 3.34 3.09
C SER A 98 -4.53 4.31 2.57
N ASP A 99 -4.89 5.05 1.53
CA ASP A 99 -4.03 6.06 0.90
C ASP A 99 -3.65 7.21 1.84
N GLY A 100 -4.50 7.59 2.78
CA GLY A 100 -4.18 8.61 3.79
C GLY A 100 -2.92 8.30 4.61
N LEU A 101 -2.51 7.02 4.74
CA LEU A 101 -1.25 6.68 5.38
C LEU A 101 -0.05 6.98 4.48
N TYR A 102 0.01 6.35 3.31
CA TYR A 102 1.21 6.41 2.46
C TYR A 102 1.37 7.73 1.69
N ARG A 103 0.34 8.56 1.63
CA ARG A 103 0.44 9.95 1.16
C ARG A 103 1.12 10.84 2.20
N THR A 104 0.98 10.51 3.48
CA THR A 104 1.51 11.28 4.59
C THR A 104 2.86 10.74 5.07
N VAL A 105 3.03 9.42 5.14
CA VAL A 105 4.23 8.76 5.65
C VAL A 105 4.88 7.97 4.51
N THR A 106 6.12 8.25 4.21
CA THR A 106 6.87 7.59 3.14
C THR A 106 7.16 6.12 3.46
N ASP A 107 7.34 5.29 2.44
CA ASP A 107 7.71 3.87 2.61
C ASP A 107 8.98 3.71 3.45
N GLN A 108 9.94 4.63 3.31
CA GLN A 108 11.18 4.62 4.07
C GLN A 108 10.95 4.90 5.57
N GLU A 109 10.10 5.84 5.90
CA GLU A 109 9.73 6.14 7.30
C GLU A 109 8.93 4.99 7.91
N LEU A 110 7.99 4.41 7.15
CA LEU A 110 7.26 3.21 7.58
C LEU A 110 8.22 2.06 7.88
N GLN A 111 9.20 1.83 7.02
CA GLN A 111 10.23 0.81 7.24
C GLN A 111 11.00 1.04 8.54
N ILE A 112 11.46 2.26 8.77
CA ILE A 112 12.21 2.63 9.98
C ILE A 112 11.36 2.42 11.23
N LEU A 113 10.12 2.92 11.23
CA LEU A 113 9.22 2.81 12.37
C LEU A 113 8.87 1.36 12.69
N LEU A 114 8.52 0.56 11.67
CA LEU A 114 8.16 -0.84 11.86
C LEU A 114 9.35 -1.70 12.33
N PHE A 115 10.56 -1.39 11.87
CA PHE A 115 11.75 -2.17 12.21
C PHE A 115 12.31 -1.83 13.59
N HIS A 116 12.32 -0.54 13.98
CA HIS A 116 12.97 -0.09 15.21
C HIS A 116 12.03 -0.01 16.43
N SER A 117 10.74 -0.18 16.26
CA SER A 117 9.79 -0.18 17.37
C SER A 117 9.98 -1.38 18.27
N GLN A 118 9.70 -1.21 19.56
CA GLN A 118 9.86 -2.27 20.57
C GLN A 118 8.88 -3.43 20.36
N ASN A 119 7.71 -3.13 19.81
CA ASN A 119 6.66 -4.08 19.49
C ASN A 119 5.66 -3.43 18.50
N ILE A 120 4.71 -4.22 18.01
CA ILE A 120 3.73 -3.77 17.02
C ILE A 120 2.81 -2.65 17.52
N GLN A 121 2.52 -2.60 18.83
CA GLN A 121 1.71 -1.53 19.42
C GLN A 121 2.48 -0.21 19.42
N ASP A 122 3.75 -0.23 19.83
CA ASP A 122 4.64 0.92 19.78
C ASP A 122 4.80 1.46 18.36
N ALA A 123 4.95 0.56 17.38
CA ALA A 123 4.98 0.95 15.95
C ALA A 123 3.71 1.71 15.55
N ALA A 124 2.54 1.21 15.91
CA ALA A 124 1.27 1.85 15.59
C ALA A 124 1.16 3.24 16.24
N GLU A 125 1.57 3.38 17.49
CA GLU A 125 1.54 4.66 18.22
C GLU A 125 2.51 5.69 17.61
N GLN A 126 3.70 5.26 17.19
CA GLN A 126 4.68 6.12 16.53
C GLN A 126 4.18 6.58 15.15
N ILE A 127 3.55 5.69 14.36
CA ILE A 127 2.92 6.06 13.08
C ILE A 127 1.84 7.11 13.31
N CYS A 128 0.93 6.90 14.25
CA CYS A 128 -0.13 7.87 14.57
C CYS A 128 0.46 9.22 15.02
N THR A 129 1.49 9.20 15.84
CA THR A 129 2.18 10.42 16.32
C THR A 129 2.81 11.19 15.16
N LEU A 130 3.47 10.49 14.24
CA LEU A 130 4.09 11.12 13.07
C LEU A 130 3.05 11.79 12.16
N ILE A 131 1.91 11.12 11.92
CA ILE A 131 0.80 11.68 11.13
C ILE A 131 0.28 12.97 11.77
N GLN A 132 0.03 12.95 13.09
CA GLN A 132 -0.45 14.12 13.82
C GLN A 132 0.54 15.29 13.79
N GLN A 133 1.84 15.01 13.86
CA GLN A 133 2.89 16.02 13.82
C GLN A 133 3.01 16.74 12.46
N ARG A 134 2.60 16.08 11.38
CA ARG A 134 2.69 16.67 10.03
C ARG A 134 1.68 17.78 9.79
N MET A 135 0.56 17.77 10.53
CA MET A 135 -0.48 18.80 10.47
C MET A 135 -0.89 19.16 9.03
N ASP A 136 -0.95 18.17 8.15
CA ASP A 136 -1.29 18.38 6.73
C ASP A 136 -2.77 18.80 6.64
N PRO A 137 -3.08 19.99 6.11
CA PRO A 137 -4.45 20.46 5.97
C PRO A 137 -5.27 19.64 4.96
N GLU A 138 -4.62 18.91 4.06
CA GLU A 138 -5.23 18.03 3.07
C GLU A 138 -5.21 16.54 3.51
N GLN A 139 -4.89 16.27 4.79
CA GLN A 139 -4.84 14.92 5.32
C GLN A 139 -6.18 14.20 5.18
N ASP A 140 -6.18 13.11 4.44
CA ASP A 140 -7.32 12.21 4.36
C ASP A 140 -7.40 11.30 5.60
N ASN A 141 -8.54 10.64 5.77
CA ASN A 141 -8.73 9.65 6.82
C ASN A 141 -7.69 8.53 6.72
N VAL A 142 -7.03 8.23 7.83
CA VAL A 142 -6.03 7.18 7.90
C VAL A 142 -6.60 5.96 8.58
N THR A 143 -6.53 4.84 7.90
CA THR A 143 -6.83 3.52 8.45
C THR A 143 -5.67 2.59 8.14
N PHE A 144 -5.18 1.88 9.15
CA PHE A 144 -4.21 0.82 8.94
C PHE A 144 -4.36 -0.33 9.95
N ILE A 145 -3.86 -1.49 9.55
CA ILE A 145 -3.84 -2.71 10.35
C ILE A 145 -2.40 -3.25 10.31
N LEU A 146 -1.86 -3.53 11.48
CA LEU A 146 -0.56 -4.21 11.63
C LEU A 146 -0.79 -5.64 12.14
N ILE A 147 -0.13 -6.60 11.50
CA ILE A 147 -0.17 -8.02 11.90
C ILE A 147 1.26 -8.52 11.99
N GLU A 148 1.67 -8.96 13.16
CA GLU A 148 2.99 -9.53 13.40
C GLU A 148 2.90 -11.06 13.52
N LYS A 149 3.81 -11.76 12.86
CA LYS A 149 4.00 -13.21 13.06
C LYS A 149 4.93 -13.44 14.24
N LYS A 150 4.40 -13.97 15.30
CA LYS A 150 5.17 -14.47 16.46
C LYS A 150 5.73 -15.84 16.23
#